data_50234ed162db760c4a5d33a4f49ddf08
#
_entry.id   50234ed162db760c4a5d33a4f49ddf08
#
_cell.length_a   1.000
_cell.length_b   1.000
_cell.length_c   1.000
_cell.angle_alpha   90.00
_cell.angle_beta   90.00
_cell.angle_gamma   90.00
#
_symmetry.space_group_name_H-M   'P 1'
#
loop_
_entity.id
_entity.type
_entity.pdbx_description
1 polymer ?
#
loop_
_entity_poly.entity_id
_entity_poly.type
_entity_poly.pdbx_seq_one_letter_code
_entity_poly.pdbx_strand_id
1 'polypeptide(L)'
;SYKSTANDTFELIMKRSWIETFSESLGLIPKISDRPDWSEEFAMSGPRELYKYPDPSEWNDFMELDPLAWPEKKERHYSIVPTTCFNCESACGLLAYIDKETDKLRKFEGNPHHPGSRGRNCAKGPATINQINDTERILYPLKRVGERGEGKWERISWDKALEEISEKIASSIRKRKDGVVYHVGRPGHEGYAERVLKAWGVDGHNSHTNICSAGARTGYALWHKYDRPSPDHTNAEVILLASSHLETGHYFNPHAQRIMQGMMK
;
A
#
# COMPACT_ATOMS: atom_id res chain seq x y z
N SER A 1 16.32 -15.70 -35.21
CA SER A 1 17.27 -15.15 -34.24
C SER A 1 17.23 -13.63 -34.35
N TYR A 2 16.40 -13.00 -33.52
CA TYR A 2 16.37 -11.55 -33.38
C TYR A 2 17.34 -11.21 -32.25
N LYS A 3 18.52 -10.74 -32.56
CA LYS A 3 19.35 -9.98 -31.64
C LYS A 3 18.95 -8.52 -31.79
N SER A 4 17.93 -8.06 -31.01
CA SER A 4 17.74 -6.65 -30.71
C SER A 4 18.90 -6.25 -29.82
N THR A 5 19.77 -5.39 -30.30
CA THR A 5 20.81 -4.79 -29.46
C THR A 5 20.17 -3.75 -28.55
N ALA A 6 20.69 -3.58 -27.35
CA ALA A 6 20.18 -2.60 -26.37
C ALA A 6 20.06 -1.16 -26.95
N ASN A 7 20.83 -0.84 -28.01
CA ASN A 7 20.74 0.43 -28.71
C ASN A 7 19.42 0.65 -29.45
N ASP A 8 18.80 -0.39 -30.03
CA ASP A 8 17.57 -0.24 -30.81
C ASP A 8 16.39 0.13 -29.87
N THR A 9 16.43 -0.31 -28.61
CA THR A 9 15.41 0.02 -27.61
C THR A 9 15.56 1.45 -27.09
N PHE A 10 16.80 1.96 -27.01
CA PHE A 10 17.06 3.35 -26.63
C PHE A 10 16.66 4.34 -27.72
N GLU A 11 16.85 4.02 -28.99
CA GLU A 11 16.40 4.89 -30.11
C GLU A 11 14.86 4.97 -30.21
N LEU A 12 14.13 3.91 -29.83
CA LEU A 12 12.66 3.94 -29.84
C LEU A 12 12.06 4.82 -28.72
N ILE A 13 12.77 4.97 -27.61
CA ILE A 13 12.35 5.82 -26.47
C ILE A 13 12.65 7.30 -26.74
N MET A 14 13.60 7.60 -27.64
CA MET A 14 14.07 8.94 -27.93
C MET A 14 13.43 9.60 -29.16
N LYS A 15 12.24 9.18 -29.59
CA LYS A 15 11.47 10.02 -30.51
C LYS A 15 11.04 11.27 -29.79
N ARG A 16 11.84 12.33 -29.93
CA ARG A 16 11.59 13.65 -29.36
C ARG A 16 10.17 14.12 -29.64
N SER A 17 9.51 14.58 -28.62
CA SER A 17 8.29 15.34 -28.81
C SER A 17 8.61 16.64 -29.54
N TRP A 18 7.72 17.12 -30.41
CA TRP A 18 7.85 18.41 -31.06
C TRP A 18 8.00 19.55 -30.03
N ILE A 19 7.45 19.40 -28.82
CA ILE A 19 7.53 20.34 -27.69
C ILE A 19 8.99 20.47 -27.21
N GLU A 20 9.72 19.37 -27.06
CA GLU A 20 11.13 19.39 -26.65
C GLU A 20 12.00 20.07 -27.70
N THR A 21 11.80 19.75 -28.97
CA THR A 21 12.53 20.40 -30.08
C THR A 21 12.25 21.89 -30.16
N PHE A 22 11.00 22.29 -29.94
CA PHE A 22 10.60 23.69 -29.93
C PHE A 22 11.18 24.44 -28.69
N SER A 23 11.14 23.81 -27.52
CA SER A 23 11.70 24.39 -26.28
C SER A 23 13.22 24.56 -26.37
N GLU A 24 13.94 23.65 -27.01
CA GLU A 24 15.38 23.78 -27.28
C GLU A 24 15.66 24.93 -28.27
N SER A 25 14.84 25.11 -29.31
CA SER A 25 14.99 26.21 -30.27
C SER A 25 14.77 27.57 -29.64
N LEU A 26 13.98 27.64 -28.58
CA LEU A 26 13.74 28.87 -27.81
C LEU A 26 14.75 29.10 -26.66
N GLY A 27 15.70 28.16 -26.47
CA GLY A 27 16.66 28.21 -25.36
C GLY A 27 16.06 28.02 -23.98
N LEU A 28 14.83 27.46 -23.90
CA LEU A 28 14.13 27.18 -22.64
C LEU A 28 14.68 25.92 -21.93
N ILE A 29 15.27 25.00 -22.69
CA ILE A 29 15.99 23.83 -22.18
C ILE A 29 17.33 23.65 -22.91
N PRO A 30 18.37 23.12 -22.27
CA PRO A 30 19.65 22.86 -22.91
C PRO A 30 19.52 21.94 -24.12
N LYS A 31 20.32 22.18 -25.17
CA LYS A 31 20.40 21.23 -26.28
C LYS A 31 20.86 19.85 -25.77
N ILE A 32 20.45 18.78 -26.45
CA ILE A 32 20.85 17.42 -26.06
C ILE A 32 22.38 17.27 -26.02
N SER A 33 23.09 17.89 -26.97
CA SER A 33 24.57 17.92 -27.00
C SER A 33 25.21 18.56 -25.77
N ASP A 34 24.48 19.43 -25.11
CA ASP A 34 25.00 20.24 -23.98
C ASP A 34 24.52 19.66 -22.62
N ARG A 35 23.76 18.57 -22.65
CA ARG A 35 23.32 17.87 -21.46
C ARG A 35 24.42 16.91 -20.98
N PRO A 36 24.61 16.78 -19.67
CA PRO A 36 25.53 15.80 -19.13
C PRO A 36 25.17 14.40 -19.67
N ASP A 37 26.15 13.67 -20.16
CA ASP A 37 25.95 12.27 -20.51
C ASP A 37 25.86 11.40 -19.25
N TRP A 38 24.62 11.18 -18.82
CA TRP A 38 24.33 10.34 -17.66
C TRP A 38 24.53 8.85 -17.93
N SER A 39 24.73 8.43 -19.21
CA SER A 39 24.82 7.03 -19.58
C SER A 39 26.08 6.39 -19.01
N GLU A 40 27.22 7.07 -19.04
CA GLU A 40 28.47 6.60 -18.45
C GLU A 40 28.41 6.57 -16.92
N GLU A 41 27.81 7.56 -16.29
CA GLU A 41 27.65 7.61 -14.84
C GLU A 41 26.71 6.51 -14.33
N PHE A 42 25.65 6.21 -15.06
CA PHE A 42 24.76 5.07 -14.77
C PHE A 42 25.43 3.72 -15.02
N ALA A 43 26.25 3.60 -16.07
CA ALA A 43 26.96 2.36 -16.39
C ALA A 43 28.10 2.07 -15.40
N MET A 44 28.80 3.10 -14.93
CA MET A 44 29.98 2.97 -14.06
C MET A 44 29.63 2.70 -12.59
N SER A 45 28.41 2.98 -12.14
CA SER A 45 28.11 2.96 -10.70
C SER A 45 27.54 1.66 -10.17
N GLY A 46 27.21 0.69 -11.04
CA GLY A 46 26.47 -0.51 -10.60
C GLY A 46 25.12 -0.16 -9.95
N PRO A 47 24.40 -1.12 -9.39
CA PRO A 47 23.18 -0.81 -8.65
C PRO A 47 23.56 0.06 -7.45
N ARG A 48 23.33 1.37 -7.55
CA ARG A 48 23.44 2.27 -6.39
C ARG A 48 22.41 1.84 -5.36
N GLU A 49 22.85 1.54 -4.15
CA GLU A 49 21.96 1.55 -3.01
C GLU A 49 21.49 3.00 -2.81
N LEU A 50 20.38 3.35 -3.46
CA LEU A 50 19.78 4.69 -3.37
C LEU A 50 19.34 5.01 -1.94
N TYR A 51 19.16 3.99 -1.13
CA TYR A 51 18.73 4.12 0.24
C TYR A 51 19.17 2.90 1.07
N LYS A 52 19.82 3.15 2.21
CA LYS A 52 20.14 2.12 3.17
C LYS A 52 19.08 2.10 4.27
N TYR A 53 18.31 1.01 4.32
CA TYR A 53 17.37 0.81 5.43
C TYR A 53 18.13 0.65 6.75
N PRO A 54 17.56 1.15 7.87
CA PRO A 54 18.15 0.93 9.19
C PRO A 54 18.23 -0.56 9.52
N ASP A 55 19.39 -0.98 10.04
CA ASP A 55 19.57 -2.35 10.50
C ASP A 55 18.63 -2.63 11.70
N PRO A 56 18.05 -3.84 11.83
CA PRO A 56 17.21 -4.19 12.96
C PRO A 56 17.85 -3.93 14.34
N SER A 57 19.18 -3.99 14.45
CA SER A 57 19.89 -3.65 15.68
C SER A 57 19.79 -2.17 16.06
N GLU A 58 19.53 -1.30 15.07
CA GLU A 58 19.40 0.15 15.26
C GLU A 58 17.94 0.57 15.51
N TRP A 59 16.95 -0.33 15.42
CA TRP A 59 15.53 0.03 15.50
C TRP A 59 15.10 0.62 16.86
N ASN A 60 15.84 0.33 17.91
CA ASN A 60 15.55 0.91 19.21
C ASN A 60 16.01 2.37 19.34
N ASP A 61 16.99 2.79 18.54
CA ASP A 61 17.54 4.14 18.56
C ASP A 61 18.21 4.49 17.23
N PHE A 62 17.39 4.75 16.22
CA PHE A 62 17.85 5.15 14.91
C PHE A 62 17.93 6.67 14.81
N MET A 63 19.08 7.19 14.38
CA MET A 63 19.31 8.63 14.22
C MET A 63 19.34 9.02 12.75
N GLU A 64 18.65 10.09 12.42
CA GLU A 64 18.77 10.79 11.14
C GLU A 64 18.73 12.31 11.34
N LEU A 65 19.24 13.05 10.36
CA LEU A 65 19.09 14.50 10.34
C LEU A 65 17.67 14.90 9.92
N ASP A 66 17.07 15.83 10.67
CA ASP A 66 15.75 16.36 10.33
C ASP A 66 15.80 17.22 9.06
N PRO A 67 15.20 16.77 7.95
CA PRO A 67 15.22 17.54 6.72
C PRO A 67 14.43 18.86 6.82
N LEU A 68 13.49 18.97 7.76
CA LEU A 68 12.71 20.17 7.99
C LEU A 68 13.47 21.26 8.78
N ALA A 69 14.57 20.88 9.42
CA ALA A 69 15.41 21.83 10.17
C ALA A 69 16.46 22.52 9.29
N TRP A 70 16.57 22.16 8.00
CA TRP A 70 17.55 22.78 7.10
C TRP A 70 17.49 24.31 7.15
N PRO A 71 18.65 25.03 7.24
CA PRO A 71 20.03 24.55 7.12
C PRO A 71 20.68 24.03 8.43
N GLU A 72 19.95 24.02 9.53
CA GLU A 72 20.44 23.46 10.78
C GLU A 72 20.56 21.93 10.71
N LYS A 73 21.65 21.37 11.23
CA LYS A 73 21.84 19.94 11.32
C LYS A 73 21.24 19.44 12.63
N LYS A 74 19.92 19.37 12.71
CA LYS A 74 19.20 18.84 13.87
C LYS A 74 19.11 17.31 13.78
N GLU A 75 19.65 16.61 14.77
CA GLU A 75 19.50 15.18 14.90
C GLU A 75 18.12 14.84 15.46
N ARG A 76 17.54 13.74 14.94
CA ARG A 76 16.32 13.13 15.47
C ARG A 76 16.55 11.65 15.73
N HIS A 77 16.09 11.23 16.90
CA HIS A 77 16.14 9.85 17.32
C HIS A 77 14.76 9.18 17.23
N TYR A 78 14.72 8.01 16.65
CA TYR A 78 13.48 7.25 16.44
C TYR A 78 13.54 5.89 17.09
N SER A 79 12.39 5.46 17.62
CA SER A 79 12.08 4.04 17.78
C SER A 79 11.39 3.57 16.50
N ILE A 80 11.95 2.55 15.85
CA ILE A 80 11.39 1.97 14.64
C ILE A 80 10.60 0.72 15.00
N VAL A 81 9.30 0.71 14.63
CA VAL A 81 8.40 -0.40 14.91
C VAL A 81 7.94 -1.03 13.58
N PRO A 82 8.24 -2.32 13.36
CA PRO A 82 7.72 -3.03 12.20
C PRO A 82 6.21 -3.20 12.30
N THR A 83 5.52 -2.89 11.21
CA THR A 83 4.07 -3.00 11.12
C THR A 83 3.63 -3.43 9.73
N THR A 84 2.34 -3.55 9.52
CA THR A 84 1.75 -3.96 8.24
C THR A 84 0.78 -2.90 7.73
N CYS A 85 0.88 -2.58 6.45
CA CYS A 85 -0.04 -1.68 5.78
C CYS A 85 -1.44 -2.32 5.70
N PHE A 86 -2.47 -1.55 6.06
CA PHE A 86 -3.87 -2.00 6.05
C PHE A 86 -4.65 -1.56 4.80
N ASN A 87 -4.07 -0.76 3.91
CA ASN A 87 -4.80 -0.12 2.81
C ASN A 87 -5.32 -1.10 1.74
N CYS A 88 -4.73 -2.28 1.61
CA CYS A 88 -5.20 -3.32 0.69
C CYS A 88 -4.66 -4.69 1.09
N GLU A 89 -5.14 -5.73 0.41
CA GLU A 89 -4.75 -7.13 0.63
C GLU A 89 -3.27 -7.44 0.40
N SER A 90 -2.50 -6.51 -0.18
CA SER A 90 -1.04 -6.69 -0.34
C SER A 90 -0.31 -6.79 0.99
N ALA A 91 -0.89 -6.27 2.05
CA ALA A 91 -0.35 -6.36 3.41
C ALA A 91 1.16 -6.06 3.47
N CYS A 92 1.61 -5.02 2.77
CA CYS A 92 3.03 -4.66 2.70
C CYS A 92 3.57 -4.39 4.10
N GLY A 93 4.77 -4.92 4.39
CA GLY A 93 5.48 -4.58 5.62
C GLY A 93 5.95 -3.14 5.59
N LEU A 94 5.75 -2.43 6.68
CA LEU A 94 6.19 -1.06 6.90
C LEU A 94 7.06 -0.98 8.14
N LEU A 95 7.91 0.02 8.19
CA LEU A 95 8.63 0.50 9.36
C LEU A 95 8.00 1.82 9.80
N ALA A 96 7.49 1.88 11.01
CA ALA A 96 6.95 3.09 11.62
C ALA A 96 8.02 3.79 12.44
N TYR A 97 8.34 5.03 12.10
CA TYR A 97 9.35 5.84 12.77
C TYR A 97 8.69 6.73 13.83
N ILE A 98 8.87 6.37 15.08
CA ILE A 98 8.31 7.08 16.24
C ILE A 98 9.40 7.96 16.84
N ASP A 99 9.21 9.26 16.78
CA ASP A 99 10.12 10.27 17.32
C ASP A 99 10.18 10.15 18.85
N LYS A 100 11.36 9.89 19.39
CA LYS A 100 11.57 9.67 20.83
C LYS A 100 11.38 10.92 21.69
N GLU A 101 11.53 12.11 21.11
CA GLU A 101 11.34 13.38 21.82
C GLU A 101 9.85 13.69 22.01
N THR A 102 9.04 13.38 20.98
CA THR A 102 7.62 13.80 20.95
C THR A 102 6.64 12.64 21.09
N ASP A 103 7.12 11.38 21.04
CA ASP A 103 6.33 10.15 21.00
C ASP A 103 5.30 10.13 19.84
N LYS A 104 5.64 10.81 18.73
CA LYS A 104 4.78 10.91 17.55
C LYS A 104 5.33 10.13 16.39
N LEU A 105 4.44 9.47 15.68
CA LEU A 105 4.76 8.87 14.39
C LEU A 105 5.09 9.96 13.36
N ARG A 106 6.26 9.87 12.74
CA ARG A 106 6.77 10.87 11.79
C ARG A 106 6.73 10.42 10.35
N LYS A 107 7.01 9.15 10.08
CA LYS A 107 6.99 8.59 8.72
C LYS A 107 6.80 7.08 8.73
N PHE A 108 6.42 6.56 7.57
CA PHE A 108 6.48 5.14 7.26
C PHE A 108 7.39 4.90 6.07
N GLU A 109 8.11 3.81 6.11
CA GLU A 109 8.91 3.28 5.00
C GLU A 109 8.64 1.79 4.80
N GLY A 110 9.03 1.25 3.64
CA GLY A 110 8.89 -0.18 3.40
C GLY A 110 9.84 -1.00 4.28
N ASN A 111 9.35 -2.11 4.83
CA ASN A 111 10.18 -3.03 5.62
C ASN A 111 10.90 -4.03 4.72
N PRO A 112 12.24 -3.99 4.59
CA PRO A 112 13.00 -4.91 3.73
C PRO A 112 12.97 -6.35 4.24
N HIS A 113 12.75 -6.56 5.55
CA HIS A 113 12.68 -7.87 6.17
C HIS A 113 11.30 -8.53 6.05
N HIS A 114 10.29 -7.82 5.54
CA HIS A 114 8.98 -8.40 5.31
C HIS A 114 9.01 -9.38 4.12
N PRO A 115 8.63 -10.66 4.30
CA PRO A 115 8.85 -11.70 3.29
C PRO A 115 8.10 -11.46 1.98
N GLY A 116 6.91 -10.85 2.05
CA GLY A 116 6.07 -10.57 0.88
C GLY A 116 6.51 -9.36 0.09
N SER A 117 6.69 -8.22 0.75
CA SER A 117 6.95 -6.93 0.08
C SER A 117 8.44 -6.58 -0.06
N ARG A 118 9.31 -7.11 0.83
CA ARG A 118 10.77 -6.92 0.78
C ARG A 118 11.17 -5.45 0.60
N GLY A 119 10.64 -4.56 1.43
CA GLY A 119 10.88 -3.12 1.37
C GLY A 119 10.03 -2.36 0.35
N ARG A 120 9.27 -3.05 -0.48
CA ARG A 120 8.45 -2.41 -1.53
C ARG A 120 7.05 -2.12 -1.04
N ASN A 121 6.57 -0.93 -1.34
CA ASN A 121 5.21 -0.50 -1.06
C ASN A 121 4.80 0.59 -2.06
N CYS A 122 3.51 0.84 -2.20
CA CYS A 122 3.03 1.98 -2.97
C CYS A 122 2.92 3.23 -2.09
N ALA A 123 2.66 4.37 -2.70
CA ALA A 123 2.52 5.65 -2.02
C ALA A 123 1.44 5.66 -0.91
N LYS A 124 0.43 4.78 -0.98
CA LYS A 124 -0.63 4.69 0.05
C LYS A 124 -0.09 4.27 1.42
N GLY A 125 0.92 3.39 1.46
CA GLY A 125 1.54 2.96 2.72
C GLY A 125 2.10 4.14 3.52
N PRO A 126 3.10 4.88 3.00
CA PRO A 126 3.63 6.08 3.64
C PRO A 126 2.58 7.16 3.88
N ALA A 127 1.63 7.37 2.94
CA ALA A 127 0.56 8.36 3.08
C ALA A 127 -0.43 8.07 4.23
N THR A 128 -0.40 6.89 4.82
CA THR A 128 -1.21 6.55 6.00
C THR A 128 -0.99 7.51 7.17
N ILE A 129 0.17 8.14 7.25
CA ILE A 129 0.45 9.14 8.28
C ILE A 129 -0.53 10.32 8.24
N ASN A 130 -0.98 10.72 7.04
CA ASN A 130 -1.95 11.80 6.89
C ASN A 130 -3.30 11.43 7.52
N GLN A 131 -3.70 10.16 7.37
CA GLN A 131 -4.92 9.63 7.96
C GLN A 131 -4.82 9.52 9.49
N ILE A 132 -3.65 9.18 10.02
CA ILE A 132 -3.42 9.09 11.47
C ILE A 132 -3.47 10.47 12.11
N ASN A 133 -2.89 11.48 11.45
CA ASN A 133 -2.78 12.85 11.94
C ASN A 133 -3.93 13.76 11.49
N ASP A 134 -4.96 13.21 10.83
CA ASP A 134 -6.12 13.96 10.38
C ASP A 134 -6.89 14.52 11.59
N THR A 135 -7.07 15.83 11.61
CA THR A 135 -7.80 16.54 12.68
C THR A 135 -9.28 16.23 12.68
N GLU A 136 -9.83 15.78 11.54
CA GLU A 136 -11.23 15.38 11.41
C GLU A 136 -11.45 13.88 11.68
N ARG A 137 -10.40 13.16 12.05
CA ARG A 137 -10.51 11.74 12.37
C ARG A 137 -11.47 11.50 13.53
N ILE A 138 -12.41 10.58 13.32
CA ILE A 138 -13.37 10.16 14.37
C ILE A 138 -12.61 9.34 15.41
N LEU A 139 -12.54 9.90 16.65
CA LEU A 139 -11.84 9.29 17.78
C LEU A 139 -12.77 8.64 18.80
N TYR A 140 -14.07 8.90 18.72
CA TYR A 140 -15.08 8.45 19.68
C TYR A 140 -16.31 7.94 18.94
N PRO A 141 -17.12 7.06 19.58
CA PRO A 141 -18.38 6.63 19.01
C PRO A 141 -19.33 7.82 18.80
N LEU A 142 -19.95 7.84 17.62
CA LEU A 142 -20.94 8.85 17.24
C LEU A 142 -22.29 8.17 17.02
N LYS A 143 -23.33 8.70 17.65
CA LYS A 143 -24.72 8.30 17.44
C LYS A 143 -25.42 9.33 16.57
N ARG A 144 -26.09 8.89 15.52
CA ARG A 144 -26.92 9.78 14.72
C ARG A 144 -28.15 10.20 15.50
N VAL A 145 -28.40 11.51 15.59
CA VAL A 145 -29.53 12.12 16.30
C VAL A 145 -30.52 12.84 15.37
N GLY A 146 -30.15 13.00 14.10
CA GLY A 146 -31.03 13.55 13.05
C GLY A 146 -31.56 12.50 12.10
N GLU A 147 -32.35 12.96 11.13
CA GLU A 147 -32.83 12.12 10.04
C GLU A 147 -31.67 11.62 9.16
N ARG A 148 -31.91 10.55 8.43
CA ARG A 148 -30.89 9.98 7.54
C ARG A 148 -30.51 10.97 6.44
N GLY A 149 -29.25 11.35 6.40
CA GLY A 149 -28.71 12.33 5.46
C GLY A 149 -28.51 13.74 6.03
N GLU A 150 -29.04 14.06 7.20
CA GLU A 150 -28.84 15.38 7.83
C GLU A 150 -27.43 15.60 8.40
N GLY A 151 -26.64 14.55 8.60
CA GLY A 151 -25.28 14.67 9.13
C GLY A 151 -25.20 15.11 10.61
N LYS A 152 -26.29 14.95 11.37
CA LYS A 152 -26.32 15.32 12.80
C LYS A 152 -25.92 14.16 13.68
N TRP A 153 -24.86 14.37 14.45
CA TRP A 153 -24.23 13.33 15.28
C TRP A 153 -24.01 13.84 16.70
N GLU A 154 -24.12 12.92 17.66
CA GLU A 154 -23.81 13.14 19.07
C GLU A 154 -22.74 12.15 19.51
N ARG A 155 -21.75 12.64 20.26
CA ARG A 155 -20.74 11.77 20.87
C ARG A 155 -21.37 10.99 22.03
N ILE A 156 -21.16 9.68 22.03
CA ILE A 156 -21.56 8.79 23.12
C ILE A 156 -20.36 8.04 23.70
N SER A 157 -20.51 7.45 24.88
CA SER A 157 -19.48 6.57 25.44
C SER A 157 -19.41 5.23 24.70
N TRP A 158 -18.27 4.55 24.81
CA TRP A 158 -18.11 3.19 24.30
C TRP A 158 -19.11 2.22 24.92
N ASP A 159 -19.33 2.30 26.25
CA ASP A 159 -20.28 1.44 26.97
C ASP A 159 -21.68 1.61 26.40
N LYS A 160 -22.11 2.85 26.19
CA LYS A 160 -23.42 3.15 25.59
C LYS A 160 -23.53 2.63 24.16
N ALA A 161 -22.50 2.80 23.36
CA ALA A 161 -22.47 2.29 21.98
C ALA A 161 -22.59 0.77 21.96
N LEU A 162 -21.80 0.07 22.78
CA LEU A 162 -21.80 -1.39 22.86
C LEU A 162 -23.14 -1.94 23.38
N GLU A 163 -23.72 -1.31 24.40
CA GLU A 163 -25.03 -1.67 24.93
C GLU A 163 -26.11 -1.59 23.84
N GLU A 164 -26.25 -0.44 23.18
CA GLU A 164 -27.27 -0.24 22.16
C GLU A 164 -27.08 -1.14 20.93
N ILE A 165 -25.84 -1.37 20.48
CA ILE A 165 -25.54 -2.24 19.35
C ILE A 165 -25.85 -3.69 19.70
N SER A 166 -25.39 -4.17 20.86
CA SER A 166 -25.61 -5.57 21.28
C SER A 166 -27.08 -5.90 21.47
N GLU A 167 -27.86 -4.97 22.05
CA GLU A 167 -29.30 -5.12 22.22
C GLU A 167 -30.03 -5.24 20.86
N LYS A 168 -29.67 -4.36 19.90
CA LYS A 168 -30.26 -4.40 18.55
C LYS A 168 -29.92 -5.69 17.82
N ILE A 169 -28.67 -6.15 17.87
CA ILE A 169 -28.24 -7.41 17.29
C ILE A 169 -28.97 -8.59 17.92
N ALA A 170 -29.00 -8.66 19.25
CA ALA A 170 -29.69 -9.73 19.97
C ALA A 170 -31.20 -9.75 19.65
N SER A 171 -31.84 -8.58 19.61
CA SER A 171 -33.25 -8.48 19.20
C SER A 171 -33.48 -8.96 17.79
N SER A 172 -32.60 -8.62 16.84
CA SER A 172 -32.70 -9.04 15.44
C SER A 172 -32.57 -10.56 15.30
N ILE A 173 -31.58 -11.17 15.96
CA ILE A 173 -31.35 -12.62 15.96
C ILE A 173 -32.56 -13.37 16.59
N ARG A 174 -33.13 -12.83 17.67
CA ARG A 174 -34.34 -13.45 18.29
C ARG A 174 -35.55 -13.42 17.37
N LYS A 175 -35.69 -12.38 16.55
CA LYS A 175 -36.80 -12.29 15.59
C LYS A 175 -36.59 -13.22 14.39
N ARG A 176 -35.37 -13.25 13.87
CA ARG A 176 -34.99 -14.04 12.68
C ARG A 176 -33.50 -14.38 12.76
N LYS A 177 -33.12 -15.63 12.57
CA LYS A 177 -31.70 -16.04 12.57
C LYS A 177 -30.88 -15.35 11.48
N ASP A 178 -31.52 -15.06 10.33
CA ASP A 178 -30.96 -14.33 9.18
C ASP A 178 -31.19 -12.81 9.27
N GLY A 179 -31.60 -12.29 10.42
CA GLY A 179 -31.90 -10.87 10.63
C GLY A 179 -30.68 -9.97 10.75
N VAL A 180 -29.49 -10.52 10.81
CA VAL A 180 -28.23 -9.78 10.87
C VAL A 180 -27.39 -10.09 9.63
N VAL A 181 -26.99 -9.06 8.91
CA VAL A 181 -26.06 -9.15 7.78
C VAL A 181 -24.79 -8.39 8.12
N TYR A 182 -23.67 -9.08 8.03
CA TYR A 182 -22.35 -8.47 8.16
C TYR A 182 -21.73 -8.28 6.79
N HIS A 183 -21.52 -7.02 6.40
CA HIS A 183 -20.88 -6.68 5.13
C HIS A 183 -19.52 -6.05 5.38
N VAL A 184 -18.48 -6.61 4.76
CA VAL A 184 -17.11 -6.08 4.79
C VAL A 184 -16.70 -5.55 3.44
N GLY A 185 -15.74 -4.61 3.46
CA GLY A 185 -15.06 -4.17 2.26
C GLY A 185 -14.02 -5.20 1.80
N ARG A 186 -12.80 -4.76 1.67
CA ARG A 186 -11.67 -5.65 1.39
C ARG A 186 -11.33 -6.51 2.60
N PRO A 187 -11.05 -7.82 2.41
CA PRO A 187 -10.55 -8.69 3.47
C PRO A 187 -9.26 -8.16 4.08
N GLY A 188 -9.08 -8.38 5.38
CA GLY A 188 -7.85 -8.01 6.07
C GLY A 188 -7.92 -8.12 7.60
N HIS A 189 -9.00 -7.66 8.21
CA HIS A 189 -9.12 -7.57 9.67
C HIS A 189 -10.35 -8.30 10.23
N GLU A 190 -11.10 -9.00 9.40
CA GLU A 190 -12.39 -9.61 9.73
C GLU A 190 -12.29 -10.89 10.54
N GLY A 191 -11.12 -11.45 10.76
CA GLY A 191 -10.98 -12.72 11.49
C GLY A 191 -11.59 -12.75 12.89
N TYR A 192 -11.56 -11.61 13.59
CA TYR A 192 -12.25 -11.47 14.88
C TYR A 192 -13.77 -11.40 14.72
N ALA A 193 -14.25 -10.62 13.75
CA ALA A 193 -15.67 -10.47 13.47
C ALA A 193 -16.28 -11.82 13.02
N GLU A 194 -15.60 -12.58 12.19
CA GLU A 194 -16.05 -13.91 11.77
C GLU A 194 -16.23 -14.88 12.95
N ARG A 195 -15.36 -14.85 13.94
CA ARG A 195 -15.50 -15.64 15.15
C ARG A 195 -16.76 -15.27 15.93
N VAL A 196 -17.02 -13.99 16.07
CA VAL A 196 -18.21 -13.46 16.75
C VAL A 196 -19.48 -13.86 15.99
N LEU A 197 -19.51 -13.69 14.68
CA LEU A 197 -20.66 -14.05 13.84
C LEU A 197 -20.97 -15.56 13.94
N LYS A 198 -19.95 -16.42 13.87
CA LYS A 198 -20.10 -17.86 14.04
C LYS A 198 -20.62 -18.22 15.43
N ALA A 199 -20.12 -17.56 16.48
CA ALA A 199 -20.60 -17.77 17.84
C ALA A 199 -22.08 -17.37 18.01
N TRP A 200 -22.54 -16.38 17.28
CA TRP A 200 -23.94 -15.96 17.26
C TRP A 200 -24.84 -16.80 16.37
N GLY A 201 -24.25 -17.69 15.54
CA GLY A 201 -24.99 -18.47 14.56
C GLY A 201 -25.51 -17.64 13.38
N VAL A 202 -24.83 -16.52 13.08
CA VAL A 202 -25.16 -15.63 11.95
C VAL A 202 -24.40 -16.11 10.71
N ASP A 203 -25.12 -16.36 9.63
CA ASP A 203 -24.57 -16.76 8.31
C ASP A 203 -24.62 -15.66 7.26
N GLY A 204 -25.24 -14.53 7.58
CA GLY A 204 -25.37 -13.36 6.71
C GLY A 204 -24.07 -12.60 6.49
N HIS A 205 -23.03 -13.28 6.02
CA HIS A 205 -21.75 -12.67 5.68
C HIS A 205 -21.66 -12.35 4.18
N ASN A 206 -21.35 -11.11 3.87
CA ASN A 206 -21.07 -10.68 2.50
C ASN A 206 -19.80 -9.81 2.47
N SER A 207 -19.05 -9.92 1.39
CA SER A 207 -17.85 -9.10 1.21
C SER A 207 -17.76 -8.52 -0.19
N HIS A 208 -17.00 -7.45 -0.34
CA HIS A 208 -16.63 -6.89 -1.64
C HIS A 208 -16.04 -7.95 -2.58
N THR A 209 -15.31 -8.91 -2.04
CA THR A 209 -14.67 -9.99 -2.80
C THR A 209 -15.68 -10.84 -3.58
N ASN A 210 -16.91 -11.03 -3.07
CA ASN A 210 -17.96 -11.76 -3.76
C ASN A 210 -18.39 -11.12 -5.08
N ILE A 211 -18.18 -9.82 -5.22
CA ILE A 211 -18.50 -9.06 -6.43
C ILE A 211 -17.25 -8.86 -7.28
N CYS A 212 -16.15 -8.43 -6.67
CA CYS A 212 -14.94 -8.00 -7.35
C CYS A 212 -14.15 -9.15 -7.98
N SER A 213 -13.95 -10.23 -7.25
CA SER A 213 -13.00 -11.29 -7.63
C SER A 213 -13.56 -12.72 -7.56
N ALA A 214 -14.86 -12.88 -7.42
CA ALA A 214 -15.47 -14.22 -7.34
C ALA A 214 -15.13 -15.09 -8.55
N GLY A 215 -15.22 -14.54 -9.76
CA GLY A 215 -14.87 -15.24 -10.99
C GLY A 215 -13.40 -15.67 -11.04
N ALA A 216 -12.48 -14.77 -10.69
CA ALA A 216 -11.05 -15.07 -10.63
C ALA A 216 -10.72 -16.14 -9.58
N ARG A 217 -11.31 -16.05 -8.38
CA ARG A 217 -11.13 -17.04 -7.31
C ARG A 217 -11.66 -18.41 -7.70
N THR A 218 -12.82 -18.45 -8.34
CA THR A 218 -13.38 -19.71 -8.88
C THR A 218 -12.44 -20.31 -9.92
N GLY A 219 -11.92 -19.49 -10.85
CA GLY A 219 -10.94 -19.93 -11.84
C GLY A 219 -9.68 -20.52 -11.19
N TYR A 220 -9.11 -19.84 -10.21
CA TYR A 220 -7.94 -20.37 -9.49
C TYR A 220 -8.27 -21.66 -8.74
N ALA A 221 -9.41 -21.74 -8.07
CA ALA A 221 -9.82 -22.95 -7.35
C ALA A 221 -10.00 -24.16 -8.29
N LEU A 222 -10.53 -23.95 -9.49
CA LEU A 222 -10.68 -25.01 -10.49
C LEU A 222 -9.34 -25.54 -11.00
N TRP A 223 -8.35 -24.64 -11.23
CA TRP A 223 -7.06 -25.05 -11.77
C TRP A 223 -6.05 -25.46 -10.68
N HIS A 224 -5.99 -24.72 -9.58
CA HIS A 224 -4.98 -24.88 -8.54
C HIS A 224 -5.49 -25.55 -7.27
N LYS A 225 -6.80 -25.78 -7.15
CA LYS A 225 -7.51 -26.30 -5.97
C LYS A 225 -7.41 -25.40 -4.73
N TYR A 226 -6.97 -24.17 -4.87
CA TYR A 226 -6.95 -23.15 -3.81
C TYR A 226 -7.02 -21.73 -4.39
N ASP A 227 -7.31 -20.76 -3.54
CA ASP A 227 -7.46 -19.37 -3.92
C ASP A 227 -6.09 -18.71 -4.18
N ARG A 228 -6.01 -17.89 -5.19
CA ARG A 228 -4.90 -17.00 -5.58
C ARG A 228 -3.49 -17.51 -5.27
N PRO A 229 -2.83 -18.14 -6.21
CA PRO A 229 -1.41 -18.50 -6.08
C PRO A 229 -0.55 -17.25 -5.94
N SER A 230 0.55 -17.34 -5.20
CA SER A 230 1.57 -16.29 -5.13
C SER A 230 2.74 -16.68 -6.04
N PRO A 231 2.79 -16.19 -7.29
CA PRO A 231 3.83 -16.56 -8.23
C PRO A 231 5.18 -15.93 -7.84
N ASP A 232 6.26 -16.61 -8.18
CA ASP A 232 7.62 -16.09 -8.04
C ASP A 232 8.01 -15.24 -9.26
N HIS A 233 7.47 -14.06 -9.33
CA HIS A 233 7.72 -13.14 -10.45
C HIS A 233 9.19 -12.79 -10.65
N THR A 234 10.00 -12.83 -9.60
CA THR A 234 11.41 -12.44 -9.67
C THR A 234 12.27 -13.48 -10.37
N ASN A 235 11.90 -14.76 -10.29
CA ASN A 235 12.66 -15.87 -10.87
C ASN A 235 11.95 -16.52 -12.05
N ALA A 236 10.81 -16.01 -12.48
CA ALA A 236 10.10 -16.50 -13.65
C ALA A 236 10.93 -16.22 -14.93
N GLU A 237 11.09 -17.22 -15.77
CA GLU A 237 11.79 -17.10 -17.07
C GLU A 237 10.91 -16.43 -18.13
N VAL A 238 9.60 -16.67 -18.05
CA VAL A 238 8.60 -16.08 -18.96
C VAL A 238 7.40 -15.60 -18.16
N ILE A 239 6.98 -14.36 -18.39
CA ILE A 239 5.77 -13.77 -17.83
C ILE A 239 4.89 -13.28 -18.97
N LEU A 240 3.68 -13.83 -19.08
CA LEU A 240 2.67 -13.37 -20.01
C LEU A 240 1.75 -12.35 -19.33
N LEU A 241 1.75 -11.13 -19.84
CA LEU A 241 0.86 -10.06 -19.39
C LEU A 241 -0.32 -9.93 -20.36
N ALA A 242 -1.51 -10.32 -19.89
CA ALA A 242 -2.73 -10.18 -20.66
C ALA A 242 -3.64 -9.16 -19.97
N SER A 243 -3.87 -8.00 -20.59
CA SER A 243 -4.68 -6.88 -20.05
C SER A 243 -4.28 -6.45 -18.64
N SER A 244 -2.97 -6.41 -18.37
CA SER A 244 -2.42 -6.03 -17.07
C SER A 244 -1.85 -4.62 -17.11
N HIS A 245 -2.13 -3.84 -16.07
CA HIS A 245 -1.58 -2.51 -15.83
C HIS A 245 -0.55 -2.57 -14.71
N LEU A 246 0.72 -2.79 -15.04
CA LEU A 246 1.78 -2.91 -14.04
C LEU A 246 2.07 -1.57 -13.36
N GLU A 247 2.10 -0.50 -14.13
CA GLU A 247 2.43 0.84 -13.69
C GLU A 247 1.43 1.41 -12.68
N THR A 248 0.18 1.01 -12.75
CA THR A 248 -0.84 1.45 -11.79
C THR A 248 -0.82 0.67 -10.48
N GLY A 249 -0.02 -0.40 -10.42
CA GLY A 249 0.05 -1.28 -9.26
C GLY A 249 -1.30 -1.86 -8.89
N HIS A 250 -2.14 -2.13 -9.87
CA HIS A 250 -3.45 -2.71 -9.70
C HIS A 250 -3.34 -4.03 -8.96
N TYR A 251 -4.02 -4.17 -7.83
CA TYR A 251 -3.89 -5.28 -6.89
C TYR A 251 -2.44 -5.69 -6.62
N PHE A 252 -2.00 -5.64 -5.39
CA PHE A 252 -0.68 -6.16 -5.03
C PHE A 252 0.50 -5.43 -5.71
N ASN A 253 0.64 -4.13 -5.48
CA ASN A 253 1.77 -3.33 -5.94
C ASN A 253 3.15 -4.00 -5.81
N PRO A 254 3.45 -4.77 -4.74
CA PRO A 254 4.71 -5.49 -4.66
C PRO A 254 4.93 -6.48 -5.81
N HIS A 255 3.85 -7.02 -6.40
CA HIS A 255 3.96 -7.94 -7.53
C HIS A 255 4.47 -7.22 -8.78
N ALA A 256 3.93 -6.05 -9.11
CA ALA A 256 4.42 -5.24 -10.25
C ALA A 256 5.91 -4.91 -10.08
N GLN A 257 6.32 -4.47 -8.91
CA GLN A 257 7.72 -4.16 -8.61
C GLN A 257 8.63 -5.40 -8.67
N ARG A 258 8.11 -6.57 -8.27
CA ARG A 258 8.85 -7.84 -8.38
C ARG A 258 8.98 -8.33 -9.80
N ILE A 259 7.95 -8.12 -10.65
CA ILE A 259 8.03 -8.38 -12.09
C ILE A 259 9.11 -7.50 -12.72
N MET A 260 9.09 -6.20 -12.46
CA MET A 260 10.12 -5.28 -12.97
C MET A 260 11.52 -5.68 -12.49
N GLN A 261 11.68 -6.09 -11.24
CA GLN A 261 12.95 -6.60 -10.72
C GLN A 261 13.41 -7.88 -11.46
N GLY A 262 12.50 -8.77 -11.81
CA GLY A 262 12.80 -9.96 -12.59
C GLY A 262 13.24 -9.63 -14.02
N MET A 263 12.64 -8.61 -14.63
CA MET A 263 12.99 -8.13 -15.97
C MET A 263 14.36 -7.47 -16.05
N MET A 264 14.90 -7.00 -14.93
CA MET A 264 16.23 -6.35 -14.87
C MET A 264 17.39 -7.33 -14.63
N LYS A 265 17.13 -8.62 -14.49
CA LYS A 265 18.13 -9.68 -14.40
C LYS A 265 18.52 -10.18 -15.78
#